data_820d56f8adbda5da528bcd34dbcd183f
#
_entry.id   820d56f8adbda5da528bcd34dbcd183f
#
_cell.length_a   1.000
_cell.length_b   1.000
_cell.length_c   1.000
_cell.angle_alpha   90.00
_cell.angle_beta   90.00
_cell.angle_gamma   90.00
#
_symmetry.space_group_name_H-M   'P 1'
#
loop_
_entity.id
_entity.type
_entity.pdbx_description
1 polymer ?
#
loop_
_entity_poly.entity_id
_entity_poly.type
_entity_poly.pdbx_seq_one_letter_code
_entity_poly.pdbx_strand_id
1 'polypeptide(L)'
;ILLDINGKFKKVKIGEYIDNRISNSNKNNIENHPNDTTLEYINDDKVKVLAPTEDGKIIWDNVKAVTKHPVINKDGSSTLLKVTTHSNRVLIATKAKGFMKRVNNKIVGVTGDELKIGDYIPISNILKVNEDNLINKWDITEYLPKNEYLYTGEVKKALELYDAKKNIKSSWWKPNKGN
;
A
#
# COMPACT_ATOMS: atom_id res chain seq x y z
N ILE A 1 -1.24 3.00 0.73
CA ILE A 1 0.20 3.20 0.56
C ILE A 1 0.88 1.89 0.17
N LEU A 2 2.07 1.98 -0.41
CA LEU A 2 2.93 0.84 -0.70
C LEU A 2 4.06 0.81 0.33
N LEU A 3 4.24 -0.33 0.97
CA LEU A 3 5.30 -0.58 1.94
C LEU A 3 6.19 -1.74 1.48
N ASP A 4 7.47 -1.67 1.81
CA ASP A 4 8.36 -2.82 1.85
C ASP A 4 8.45 -3.29 3.31
N ILE A 5 8.01 -4.50 3.58
CA ILE A 5 8.05 -5.11 4.92
C ILE A 5 8.90 -6.38 4.83
N ASN A 6 10.09 -6.35 5.40
CA ASN A 6 11.05 -7.45 5.33
C ASN A 6 11.35 -7.90 3.88
N GLY A 7 11.52 -6.96 2.95
CA GLY A 7 11.76 -7.25 1.54
C GLY A 7 10.52 -7.68 0.75
N LYS A 8 9.33 -7.68 1.35
CA LYS A 8 8.06 -8.01 0.69
C LYS A 8 7.23 -6.75 0.47
N PHE A 9 6.89 -6.48 -0.78
CA PHE A 9 6.04 -5.32 -1.12
C PHE A 9 4.58 -5.59 -0.82
N LYS A 10 3.95 -4.69 -0.06
CA LYS A 10 2.54 -4.77 0.30
C LYS A 10 1.83 -3.44 0.04
N LYS A 11 0.71 -3.49 -0.66
CA LYS A 11 -0.23 -2.36 -0.75
C LYS A 11 -1.19 -2.45 0.43
N VAL A 12 -1.19 -1.43 1.28
CA VAL A 12 -2.01 -1.40 2.50
C VAL A 12 -2.84 -0.13 2.57
N LYS A 13 -3.97 -0.19 3.27
CA LYS A 13 -4.70 1.00 3.69
C LYS A 13 -3.99 1.57 4.92
N ILE A 14 -3.60 2.84 4.86
CA ILE A 14 -2.76 3.46 5.89
C ILE A 14 -3.39 3.41 7.28
N GLY A 15 -4.70 3.68 7.39
CA GLY A 15 -5.42 3.64 8.68
C GLY A 15 -5.42 2.25 9.30
N GLU A 16 -5.82 1.22 8.54
CA GLU A 16 -5.83 -0.17 9.01
C GLU A 16 -4.43 -0.64 9.44
N TYR A 17 -3.40 -0.25 8.68
CA TYR A 17 -2.01 -0.58 9.01
C TYR A 17 -1.57 0.04 10.33
N ILE A 18 -1.84 1.35 10.52
CA ILE A 18 -1.47 2.08 11.74
C ILE A 18 -2.26 1.57 12.94
N ASP A 19 -3.58 1.35 12.81
CA ASP A 19 -4.41 0.83 13.89
C ASP A 19 -3.94 -0.55 14.36
N ASN A 20 -3.64 -1.43 13.43
CA ASN A 20 -3.12 -2.77 13.75
C ASN A 20 -1.76 -2.71 14.44
N ARG A 21 -0.88 -1.82 13.99
CA ARG A 21 0.42 -1.66 14.63
C ARG A 21 0.29 -1.17 16.05
N ILE A 22 -0.40 -0.06 16.28
CA ILE A 22 -0.59 0.52 17.62
C ILE A 22 -1.25 -0.50 18.57
N SER A 23 -2.24 -1.26 18.10
CA SER A 23 -2.94 -2.27 18.91
C SER A 23 -2.05 -3.45 19.32
N ASN A 24 -1.08 -3.80 18.48
CA ASN A 24 -0.20 -4.95 18.71
C ASN A 24 1.21 -4.55 19.18
N SER A 25 1.47 -3.27 19.34
CA SER A 25 2.79 -2.77 19.74
C SER A 25 3.04 -2.96 21.24
N ASN A 26 4.33 -3.05 21.58
CA ASN A 26 4.74 -2.98 22.97
C ASN A 26 4.50 -1.56 23.51
N LYS A 27 3.89 -1.44 24.68
CA LYS A 27 3.58 -0.16 25.33
C LYS A 27 4.79 0.78 25.46
N ASN A 28 5.98 0.23 25.57
CA ASN A 28 7.22 1.02 25.67
C ASN A 28 7.57 1.78 24.37
N ASN A 29 6.99 1.38 23.24
CA ASN A 29 7.23 2.03 21.95
C ASN A 29 6.14 3.04 21.60
N ILE A 30 5.15 3.22 22.48
CA ILE A 30 3.99 4.09 22.26
C ILE A 30 4.13 5.35 23.12
N GLU A 31 4.02 6.49 22.48
CA GLU A 31 3.88 7.80 23.14
C GLU A 31 2.52 8.39 22.85
N ASN A 32 1.90 8.94 23.89
CA ASN A 32 0.67 9.70 23.79
C ASN A 32 0.98 11.19 23.93
N HIS A 33 0.56 11.95 22.96
CA HIS A 33 0.72 13.40 22.90
C HIS A 33 -0.64 14.12 23.06
N PRO A 34 -0.64 15.44 23.33
CA PRO A 34 -1.86 16.22 23.36
C PRO A 34 -2.72 16.06 22.10
N ASN A 35 -4.02 16.38 22.20
CA ASN A 35 -4.99 16.28 21.11
C ASN A 35 -5.18 14.84 20.57
N ASP A 36 -5.22 13.85 21.47
CA ASP A 36 -5.44 12.43 21.12
C ASP A 36 -4.47 11.90 20.05
N THR A 37 -3.25 12.41 20.04
CA THR A 37 -2.21 11.96 19.12
C THR A 37 -1.46 10.80 19.76
N THR A 38 -1.43 9.67 19.06
CA THR A 38 -0.62 8.49 19.43
C THR A 38 0.49 8.30 18.42
N LEU A 39 1.69 8.06 18.89
CA LEU A 39 2.88 7.79 18.11
C LEU A 39 3.44 6.44 18.51
N GLU A 40 3.81 5.60 17.53
CA GLU A 40 4.54 4.35 17.74
C GLU A 40 5.87 4.42 17.01
N TYR A 41 6.96 4.27 17.75
CA TYR A 41 8.30 4.18 17.16
C TYR A 41 8.52 2.80 16.54
N ILE A 42 9.10 2.80 15.35
CA ILE A 42 9.52 1.60 14.64
C ILE A 42 11.04 1.51 14.77
N ASN A 43 11.50 0.66 15.69
CA ASN A 43 12.92 0.53 16.02
C ASN A 43 13.61 -0.58 15.19
N ASP A 44 13.02 -0.98 14.08
CA ASP A 44 13.63 -1.92 13.15
C ASP A 44 13.64 -1.36 11.72
N ASP A 45 14.69 -1.69 10.97
CA ASP A 45 14.84 -1.28 9.57
C ASP A 45 14.02 -2.14 8.58
N LYS A 46 13.03 -2.84 9.07
CA LYS A 46 12.27 -3.83 8.30
C LYS A 46 11.09 -3.24 7.55
N VAL A 47 10.69 -2.02 7.90
CA VAL A 47 9.59 -1.33 7.24
C VAL A 47 10.09 -0.11 6.50
N LYS A 48 9.87 -0.09 5.18
CA LYS A 48 10.26 1.03 4.32
C LYS A 48 9.07 1.56 3.55
N VAL A 49 9.14 2.83 3.21
CA VAL A 49 8.15 3.53 2.40
C VAL A 49 8.85 4.29 1.27
N LEU A 50 8.13 4.53 0.18
CA LEU A 50 8.65 5.38 -0.89
C LEU A 50 8.73 6.83 -0.41
N ALA A 51 9.90 7.39 -0.44
CA ALA A 51 10.20 8.76 -0.06
C ALA A 51 10.90 9.52 -1.20
N PRO A 52 10.51 10.78 -1.46
CA PRO A 52 11.22 11.63 -2.39
C PRO A 52 12.49 12.19 -1.72
N THR A 53 13.56 12.29 -2.48
CA THR A 53 14.78 12.98 -2.11
C THR A 53 14.75 14.43 -2.62
N GLU A 54 15.61 15.29 -2.10
CA GLU A 54 15.70 16.72 -2.52
C GLU A 54 16.07 16.87 -4.00
N ASP A 55 16.82 15.92 -4.57
CA ASP A 55 17.16 15.88 -5.99
C ASP A 55 16.07 15.27 -6.88
N GLY A 56 14.88 15.00 -6.30
CA GLY A 56 13.69 14.53 -7.03
C GLY A 56 13.66 13.05 -7.35
N LYS A 57 14.56 12.25 -6.77
CA LYS A 57 14.51 10.79 -6.88
C LYS A 57 13.51 10.19 -5.88
N ILE A 58 13.05 9.00 -6.15
CA ILE A 58 12.25 8.21 -5.22
C ILE A 58 13.10 7.04 -4.72
N ILE A 59 13.20 6.92 -3.41
CA ILE A 59 13.92 5.84 -2.73
C ILE A 59 13.01 5.09 -1.76
N TRP A 60 13.41 3.88 -1.39
CA TRP A 60 12.87 3.19 -0.23
C TRP A 60 13.59 3.66 1.02
N ASP A 61 12.87 4.36 1.91
CA ASP A 61 13.41 4.89 3.16
C ASP A 61 12.74 4.24 4.36
N ASN A 62 13.47 4.12 5.45
CA ASN A 62 13.01 3.46 6.67
C ASN A 62 11.91 4.28 7.34
N VAL A 63 10.86 3.61 7.77
CA VAL A 63 9.79 4.21 8.57
C VAL A 63 10.24 4.25 10.02
N LYS A 64 10.47 5.43 10.56
CA LYS A 64 10.93 5.62 11.95
C LYS A 64 9.80 5.57 12.96
N ALA A 65 8.63 6.04 12.57
CA ALA A 65 7.44 6.05 13.41
C ALA A 65 6.16 6.09 12.59
N VAL A 66 5.07 5.65 13.18
CA VAL A 66 3.71 5.90 12.69
C VAL A 66 2.95 6.75 13.69
N THR A 67 2.07 7.62 13.18
CA THR A 67 1.28 8.52 14.00
C THR A 67 -0.19 8.37 13.68
N LYS A 68 -1.03 8.41 14.73
CA LYS A 68 -2.48 8.49 14.64
C LYS A 68 -2.93 9.73 15.38
N HIS A 69 -3.69 10.59 14.74
CA HIS A 69 -4.24 11.79 15.33
C HIS A 69 -5.60 12.13 14.70
N PRO A 70 -6.51 12.81 15.43
CA PRO A 70 -7.75 13.31 14.85
C PRO A 70 -7.46 14.37 13.78
N VAL A 71 -8.39 14.50 12.83
CA VAL A 71 -8.31 15.53 11.81
C VAL A 71 -8.80 16.84 12.40
N ILE A 72 -7.88 17.75 12.70
CA ILE A 72 -8.18 19.11 13.17
C ILE A 72 -7.44 20.08 12.25
N ASN A 73 -8.19 20.80 11.41
CA ASN A 73 -7.63 21.82 10.53
C ASN A 73 -7.46 23.15 11.31
N LYS A 74 -6.69 24.09 10.75
CA LYS A 74 -6.47 25.42 11.36
C LYS A 74 -7.77 26.21 11.56
N ASP A 75 -8.78 25.95 10.74
CA ASP A 75 -10.12 26.54 10.81
C ASP A 75 -11.05 25.81 11.77
N GLY A 76 -10.55 24.83 12.53
CA GLY A 76 -11.31 23.98 13.45
C GLY A 76 -12.16 22.90 12.79
N SER A 77 -12.17 22.82 11.46
CA SER A 77 -12.90 21.79 10.73
C SER A 77 -12.17 20.44 10.77
N SER A 78 -12.93 19.35 10.57
CA SER A 78 -12.39 17.98 10.43
C SER A 78 -12.45 17.47 8.98
N THR A 79 -12.43 18.38 8.01
CA THR A 79 -12.54 18.04 6.59
C THR A 79 -11.23 17.55 6.00
N LEU A 80 -11.32 16.62 5.05
CA LEU A 80 -10.19 16.11 4.29
C LEU A 80 -10.15 16.75 2.89
N LEU A 81 -8.95 16.88 2.35
CA LEU A 81 -8.72 17.28 0.97
C LEU A 81 -8.62 16.04 0.09
N LYS A 82 -9.43 15.99 -0.97
CA LYS A 82 -9.33 15.00 -2.05
C LYS A 82 -8.64 15.63 -3.24
N VAL A 83 -7.45 15.17 -3.55
CA VAL A 83 -6.68 15.59 -4.74
C VAL A 83 -6.83 14.53 -5.82
N THR A 84 -7.30 14.92 -7.00
CA THR A 84 -7.38 14.06 -8.18
C THR A 84 -6.48 14.63 -9.26
N THR A 85 -5.52 13.84 -9.74
CA THR A 85 -4.63 14.24 -10.83
C THR A 85 -5.29 13.98 -12.18
N HIS A 86 -4.75 14.60 -13.26
CA HIS A 86 -5.19 14.35 -14.63
C HIS A 86 -5.10 12.86 -15.03
N SER A 87 -4.15 12.11 -14.45
CA SER A 87 -4.01 10.65 -14.65
C SER A 87 -4.91 9.80 -13.74
N ASN A 88 -5.96 10.39 -13.16
CA ASN A 88 -6.92 9.74 -12.26
C ASN A 88 -6.31 9.12 -10.98
N ARG A 89 -5.12 9.56 -10.57
CA ARG A 89 -4.59 9.20 -9.27
C ARG A 89 -5.29 10.02 -8.19
N VAL A 90 -5.78 9.35 -7.16
CA VAL A 90 -6.53 9.98 -6.07
C VAL A 90 -5.73 9.88 -4.78
N LEU A 91 -5.57 10.99 -4.09
CA LEU A 91 -5.03 11.08 -2.74
C LEU A 91 -6.04 11.79 -1.85
N ILE A 92 -6.31 11.23 -0.67
CA ILE A 92 -7.13 11.86 0.36
C ILE A 92 -6.23 12.07 1.57
N ALA A 93 -6.11 13.32 2.03
CA ALA A 93 -5.26 13.69 3.16
C ALA A 93 -5.82 14.92 3.89
N THR A 94 -5.26 15.21 5.07
CA THR A 94 -5.58 16.44 5.81
C THR A 94 -5.07 17.67 5.04
N LYS A 95 -5.70 18.82 5.23
CA LYS A 95 -5.25 20.08 4.63
C LYS A 95 -3.85 20.48 5.10
N ALA A 96 -3.50 20.15 6.33
CA ALA A 96 -2.16 20.41 6.89
C ALA A 96 -1.07 19.48 6.36
N LYS A 97 -1.44 18.42 5.60
CA LYS A 97 -0.46 17.49 5.04
C LYS A 97 0.46 18.20 4.06
N GLY A 98 1.75 17.94 4.19
CA GLY A 98 2.74 18.41 3.21
C GLY A 98 2.54 17.72 1.86
N PHE A 99 2.32 18.52 0.85
CA PHE A 99 2.31 18.11 -0.55
C PHE A 99 3.57 18.66 -1.22
N MET A 100 3.84 18.17 -2.40
CA MET A 100 4.92 18.70 -3.26
C MET A 100 4.32 19.17 -4.56
N LYS A 101 4.78 20.32 -5.04
CA LYS A 101 4.46 20.80 -6.38
C LYS A 101 5.66 21.39 -7.09
N ARG A 102 5.62 21.45 -8.40
CA ARG A 102 6.66 22.07 -9.23
C ARG A 102 6.40 23.56 -9.34
N VAL A 103 7.38 24.36 -8.95
CA VAL A 103 7.40 25.82 -9.12
C VAL A 103 8.75 26.20 -9.70
N ASN A 104 8.78 26.90 -10.83
CA ASN A 104 10.01 27.36 -11.50
C ASN A 104 11.07 26.25 -11.66
N ASN A 105 10.64 25.08 -12.14
CA ASN A 105 11.46 23.86 -12.31
C ASN A 105 12.06 23.27 -11.02
N LYS A 106 11.61 23.71 -9.84
CA LYS A 106 11.98 23.13 -8.55
C LYS A 106 10.77 22.44 -7.92
N ILE A 107 11.03 21.38 -7.18
CA ILE A 107 10.02 20.74 -6.34
C ILE A 107 10.02 21.44 -4.99
N VAL A 108 8.87 21.98 -4.60
CA VAL A 108 8.69 22.70 -3.33
C VAL A 108 7.60 22.03 -2.49
N GLY A 109 7.79 22.00 -1.18
CA GLY A 109 6.77 21.56 -0.23
C GLY A 109 5.71 22.64 -0.05
N VAL A 110 4.44 22.23 -0.02
CA VAL A 110 3.28 23.11 0.22
C VAL A 110 2.26 22.39 1.09
N THR A 111 1.40 23.15 1.74
CA THR A 111 0.23 22.58 2.42
C THR A 111 -0.92 22.32 1.44
N GLY A 112 -1.92 21.54 1.87
CA GLY A 112 -3.09 21.25 1.02
C GLY A 112 -3.86 22.52 0.64
N ASP A 113 -3.90 23.52 1.51
CA ASP A 113 -4.58 24.80 1.25
C ASP A 113 -3.91 25.63 0.15
N GLU A 114 -2.62 25.38 -0.12
CA GLU A 114 -1.84 26.09 -1.14
C GLU A 114 -1.90 25.39 -2.50
N LEU A 115 -2.52 24.21 -2.58
CA LEU A 115 -2.72 23.52 -3.85
C LEU A 115 -3.85 24.15 -4.65
N LYS A 116 -3.62 24.28 -5.95
CA LYS A 116 -4.59 24.82 -6.92
C LYS A 116 -4.77 23.85 -8.08
N ILE A 117 -5.94 23.92 -8.71
CA ILE A 117 -6.18 23.22 -9.97
C ILE A 117 -5.18 23.75 -11.01
N GLY A 118 -4.51 22.83 -11.70
CA GLY A 118 -3.44 23.15 -12.65
C GLY A 118 -2.02 23.06 -12.07
N ASP A 119 -1.86 22.88 -10.76
CA ASP A 119 -0.53 22.63 -10.18
C ASP A 119 0.04 21.29 -10.63
N TYR A 120 1.34 21.25 -10.87
CA TYR A 120 2.06 20.01 -11.23
C TYR A 120 2.58 19.33 -9.99
N ILE A 121 2.03 18.15 -9.72
CA ILE A 121 2.44 17.29 -8.59
C ILE A 121 3.41 16.22 -9.10
N PRO A 122 4.59 16.05 -8.48
CA PRO A 122 5.53 15.02 -8.87
C PRO A 122 4.94 13.63 -8.59
N ILE A 123 5.11 12.73 -9.54
CA ILE A 123 4.72 11.34 -9.44
C ILE A 123 5.90 10.44 -9.81
N SER A 124 6.00 9.27 -9.17
CA SER A 124 6.97 8.27 -9.59
C SER A 124 6.47 7.54 -10.83
N ASN A 125 7.31 7.47 -11.87
CA ASN A 125 7.07 6.65 -13.05
C ASN A 125 7.72 5.28 -12.95
N ILE A 126 8.79 5.16 -12.16
CA ILE A 126 9.58 3.93 -12.03
C ILE A 126 9.69 3.61 -10.55
N LEU A 127 9.26 2.41 -10.19
CA LEU A 127 9.53 1.82 -8.89
C LEU A 127 10.71 0.87 -9.03
N LYS A 128 11.82 1.21 -8.38
CA LYS A 128 12.93 0.25 -8.25
C LYS A 128 12.53 -0.81 -7.24
N VAL A 129 12.32 -2.02 -7.70
CA VAL A 129 12.13 -3.22 -6.87
C VAL A 129 13.40 -4.04 -6.95
N ASN A 130 13.79 -4.67 -5.84
CA ASN A 130 14.86 -5.63 -5.88
C ASN A 130 14.39 -6.86 -6.65
N GLU A 131 15.11 -7.24 -7.72
CA GLU A 131 14.74 -8.37 -8.59
C GLU A 131 14.70 -9.70 -7.82
N ASP A 132 15.52 -9.85 -6.79
CA ASP A 132 15.54 -11.03 -5.90
C ASP A 132 14.20 -11.25 -5.17
N ASN A 133 13.39 -10.19 -5.04
CA ASN A 133 12.08 -10.22 -4.39
C ASN A 133 10.92 -10.32 -5.39
N LEU A 134 11.20 -10.47 -6.68
CA LEU A 134 10.15 -10.66 -7.68
C LEU A 134 9.53 -12.04 -7.53
N ILE A 135 8.22 -12.07 -7.49
CA ILE A 135 7.46 -13.31 -7.47
C ILE A 135 7.48 -13.90 -8.87
N ASN A 136 8.27 -14.95 -9.09
CA ASN A 136 8.37 -15.65 -10.38
C ASN A 136 7.13 -16.50 -10.69
N LYS A 137 6.35 -16.85 -9.67
CA LYS A 137 5.10 -17.60 -9.80
C LYS A 137 4.06 -16.99 -8.87
N TRP A 138 2.93 -16.64 -9.42
CA TRP A 138 1.82 -16.09 -8.67
C TRP A 138 0.65 -17.07 -8.67
N ASP A 139 0.23 -17.52 -7.49
CA ASP A 139 -0.98 -18.30 -7.34
C ASP A 139 -2.17 -17.35 -7.29
N ILE A 140 -2.86 -17.20 -8.41
CA ILE A 140 -4.03 -16.33 -8.52
C ILE A 140 -5.25 -16.90 -7.80
N THR A 141 -5.26 -18.19 -7.43
CA THR A 141 -6.41 -18.84 -6.81
C THR A 141 -6.70 -18.28 -5.42
N GLU A 142 -5.69 -17.77 -4.72
CA GLU A 142 -5.86 -17.11 -3.42
C GLU A 142 -6.66 -15.81 -3.50
N TYR A 143 -6.75 -15.20 -4.70
CA TYR A 143 -7.39 -13.91 -4.94
C TYR A 143 -8.73 -14.02 -5.64
N LEU A 144 -9.10 -15.21 -6.06
CA LEU A 144 -10.38 -15.45 -6.73
C LEU A 144 -11.49 -15.69 -5.71
N PRO A 145 -12.72 -15.28 -6.01
CA PRO A 145 -13.89 -15.70 -5.23
C PRO A 145 -13.96 -17.23 -5.18
N LYS A 146 -14.40 -17.78 -4.05
CA LYS A 146 -14.48 -19.26 -3.85
C LYS A 146 -15.40 -19.97 -4.84
N ASN A 147 -16.28 -19.23 -5.49
CA ASN A 147 -17.24 -19.73 -6.50
C ASN A 147 -16.81 -19.40 -7.94
N GLU A 148 -15.58 -18.93 -8.14
CA GLU A 148 -15.06 -18.62 -9.48
C GLU A 148 -14.59 -19.91 -10.17
N TYR A 149 -14.82 -19.99 -11.48
CA TYR A 149 -14.41 -21.11 -12.32
C TYR A 149 -13.24 -20.70 -13.20
N LEU A 150 -12.16 -21.47 -13.11
CA LEU A 150 -11.00 -21.28 -13.99
C LEU A 150 -11.08 -22.23 -15.19
N TYR A 151 -11.03 -21.67 -16.38
CA TYR A 151 -10.95 -22.42 -17.62
C TYR A 151 -9.51 -22.38 -18.15
N THR A 152 -8.81 -23.50 -18.10
CA THR A 152 -7.45 -23.61 -18.63
C THR A 152 -7.25 -24.94 -19.33
N GLY A 153 -6.44 -24.97 -20.37
CA GLY A 153 -6.10 -26.19 -21.10
C GLY A 153 -5.27 -27.19 -20.27
N GLU A 154 -4.71 -26.78 -19.14
CA GLU A 154 -3.86 -27.61 -18.27
C GLU A 154 -4.56 -28.05 -16.98
N VAL A 155 -5.89 -27.89 -16.87
CA VAL A 155 -6.66 -28.25 -15.67
C VAL A 155 -6.39 -29.68 -15.24
N LYS A 156 -6.33 -30.62 -16.18
CA LYS A 156 -6.09 -32.04 -15.87
C LYS A 156 -4.75 -32.23 -15.15
N LYS A 157 -3.69 -31.65 -15.66
CA LYS A 157 -2.35 -31.72 -15.07
C LYS A 157 -2.27 -31.04 -13.70
N ALA A 158 -2.95 -29.90 -13.55
CA ALA A 158 -3.05 -29.21 -12.26
C ALA A 158 -3.81 -30.04 -11.21
N LEU A 159 -4.89 -30.70 -11.61
CA LEU A 159 -5.67 -31.58 -10.73
C LEU A 159 -4.88 -32.85 -10.35
N GLU A 160 -4.18 -33.48 -11.29
CA GLU A 160 -3.32 -34.63 -11.00
C GLU A 160 -2.23 -34.28 -9.97
N LEU A 161 -1.62 -33.09 -10.06
CA LEU A 161 -0.66 -32.58 -9.08
C LEU A 161 -1.29 -32.25 -7.72
N TYR A 162 -2.53 -31.81 -7.71
CA TYR A 162 -3.26 -31.47 -6.50
C TYR A 162 -3.75 -32.72 -5.79
N ASP A 163 -4.33 -33.68 -6.52
CA ASP A 163 -4.82 -34.96 -6.00
C ASP A 163 -3.69 -35.83 -5.43
N ALA A 164 -2.53 -35.82 -6.08
CA ALA A 164 -1.33 -36.48 -5.56
C ALA A 164 -0.89 -35.95 -4.19
N LYS A 165 -1.22 -34.70 -3.87
CA LYS A 165 -0.87 -34.06 -2.58
C LYS A 165 -1.93 -34.18 -1.50
N LYS A 166 -3.21 -34.39 -1.85
CA LYS A 166 -4.35 -34.28 -0.90
C LYS A 166 -5.27 -35.48 -0.81
N ASN A 167 -5.04 -36.57 -1.54
CA ASN A 167 -5.92 -37.74 -1.57
C ASN A 167 -7.41 -37.38 -1.78
N ILE A 168 -7.73 -36.43 -2.63
CA ILE A 168 -9.09 -36.02 -2.90
C ILE A 168 -9.73 -37.07 -3.80
N LYS A 169 -10.83 -37.67 -3.32
CA LYS A 169 -11.63 -38.61 -4.10
C LYS A 169 -12.06 -37.97 -5.42
N SER A 170 -11.72 -38.60 -6.52
CA SER A 170 -11.94 -38.18 -7.91
C SER A 170 -13.41 -38.08 -8.36
N SER A 171 -14.38 -38.12 -7.40
CA SER A 171 -15.82 -38.14 -7.68
C SER A 171 -16.40 -36.81 -8.18
N TRP A 172 -15.61 -35.73 -8.16
CA TRP A 172 -16.07 -34.37 -8.48
C TRP A 172 -15.81 -33.94 -9.92
N TRP A 173 -15.00 -34.70 -10.68
CA TRP A 173 -14.68 -34.33 -12.03
C TRP A 173 -15.08 -35.44 -13.01
N LYS A 174 -16.06 -35.17 -13.83
CA LYS A 174 -16.35 -36.00 -15.04
C LYS A 174 -15.87 -35.21 -16.26
N PRO A 175 -14.90 -35.77 -17.04
CA PRO A 175 -14.54 -35.13 -18.30
C PRO A 175 -15.78 -35.10 -19.20
N ASN A 176 -16.14 -33.93 -19.69
CA ASN A 176 -17.11 -33.84 -20.78
C ASN A 176 -16.48 -34.59 -21.96
N LYS A 177 -17.00 -35.77 -22.28
CA LYS A 177 -16.72 -36.43 -23.55
C LYS A 177 -17.45 -35.60 -24.61
N GLY A 178 -16.73 -34.60 -25.17
CA GLY A 178 -17.19 -33.94 -26.37
C GLY A 178 -17.38 -34.98 -27.45
N ASN A 179 -18.56 -34.98 -28.07
CA ASN A 179 -18.82 -35.67 -29.32
C ASN A 179 -17.95 -35.07 -30.41
#